data_020cce2ac88c2428dfa0a5359ba0eb32
#
_entry.id   020cce2ac88c2428dfa0a5359ba0eb32
#
_cell.length_a   1.000
_cell.length_b   1.000
_cell.length_c   1.000
_cell.angle_alpha   90.00
_cell.angle_beta   90.00
_cell.angle_gamma   90.00
#
_symmetry.space_group_name_H-M   'P 1'
#
loop_
_entity.id
_entity.type
_entity.pdbx_description
1 polymer ?
#
loop_
_entity_poly.entity_id
_entity_poly.type
_entity_poly.pdbx_seq_one_letter_code
_entity_poly.pdbx_strand_id
1 'polypeptide(L)'
;MSVRIIGNEQEIEWLDDNQVTFRVDTWMGETRPVVTVDNDKLSGYFLVGNTRYPISGTRLDDAPKGVPPVVPDVANQSNLLGGEAALWAENVVAPVLDIRLWPRTFAVAERLWSAQDVNDVDNMYTRLQAMDSWSTVSVGLQQHTQQQVQFTRLAGNADTLPLQVLAQAIEPAQYYTRQHLKFQAGNYHQFEPLNRFADALNAESTTVRQMHKWADRLVSDAE
;
A
#
# COMPACT_ATOMS: atom_id res chain seq x y z
N MET A 1 4.90 14.49 25.60
CA MET A 1 6.02 13.67 25.08
C MET A 1 5.42 12.76 24.05
N SER A 2 6.10 12.49 22.95
CA SER A 2 5.59 11.63 21.86
C SER A 2 6.63 10.59 21.49
N VAL A 3 6.19 9.52 20.86
CA VAL A 3 7.06 8.49 20.27
C VAL A 3 6.83 8.48 18.77
N ARG A 4 7.89 8.31 17.98
CA ARG A 4 7.76 8.19 16.53
C ARG A 4 7.99 6.75 16.10
N ILE A 5 7.01 6.20 15.37
CA ILE A 5 7.04 4.83 14.86
C ILE A 5 6.82 4.89 13.36
N ILE A 6 7.77 4.37 12.59
CA ILE A 6 7.72 4.35 11.11
C ILE A 6 7.32 5.72 10.53
N GLY A 7 7.90 6.80 11.09
CA GLY A 7 7.64 8.16 10.64
C GLY A 7 6.40 8.85 11.22
N ASN A 8 5.50 8.12 11.86
CA ASN A 8 4.30 8.67 12.48
C ASN A 8 4.53 9.00 13.95
N GLU A 9 4.14 10.20 14.36
CA GLU A 9 4.20 10.64 15.76
C GLU A 9 2.95 10.14 16.49
N GLN A 10 3.17 9.49 17.65
CA GLN A 10 2.11 8.98 18.52
C GLN A 10 2.22 9.65 19.89
N GLU A 11 1.09 10.02 20.46
CA GLU A 11 1.04 10.47 21.85
C GLU A 11 1.31 9.31 22.78
N ILE A 12 2.08 9.55 23.86
CA ILE A 12 2.32 8.57 24.90
C ILE A 12 1.41 8.84 26.09
N GLU A 13 0.92 7.75 26.67
CA GLU A 13 0.17 7.72 27.92
C GLU A 13 1.06 7.11 29.01
N TRP A 14 1.26 7.83 30.09
CA TRP A 14 1.99 7.33 31.26
C TRP A 14 1.08 6.42 32.08
N LEU A 15 1.52 5.18 32.31
CA LEU A 15 0.80 4.21 33.15
C LEU A 15 1.25 4.33 34.62
N ASP A 16 2.53 4.65 34.84
CA ASP A 16 3.15 4.94 36.13
C ASP A 16 4.42 5.82 35.96
N ASP A 17 5.26 5.93 36.99
CA ASP A 17 6.44 6.80 36.99
C ASP A 17 7.48 6.42 35.93
N ASN A 18 7.49 5.18 35.45
CA ASN A 18 8.48 4.68 34.51
C ASN A 18 7.92 3.81 33.39
N GLN A 19 6.60 3.65 33.30
CA GLN A 19 5.97 2.90 32.24
C GLN A 19 5.07 3.77 31.38
N VAL A 20 5.18 3.59 30.08
CA VAL A 20 4.35 4.28 29.09
C VAL A 20 3.71 3.29 28.15
N THR A 21 2.58 3.68 27.60
CA THR A 21 1.94 3.00 26.48
C THR A 21 1.67 4.01 25.35
N PHE A 22 1.54 3.50 24.15
CA PHE A 22 1.21 4.29 22.97
C PHE A 22 0.55 3.40 21.92
N ARG A 23 -0.13 4.03 20.98
CA ARG A 23 -0.80 3.31 19.90
C ARG A 23 0.20 2.90 18.81
N VAL A 24 0.12 1.64 18.38
CA VAL A 24 0.81 1.14 17.20
C VAL A 24 -0.20 0.47 16.30
N ASP A 25 -0.40 1.03 15.11
CA ASP A 25 -1.20 0.40 14.07
C ASP A 25 -0.32 -0.60 13.32
N THR A 26 -0.64 -1.86 13.43
CA THR A 26 0.02 -2.94 12.70
C THR A 26 -0.91 -3.48 11.61
N TRP A 27 -0.34 -4.21 10.69
CA TRP A 27 -1.12 -4.93 9.67
C TRP A 27 -2.11 -5.96 10.25
N MET A 28 -1.93 -6.34 11.51
CA MET A 28 -2.82 -7.24 12.25
C MET A 28 -3.80 -6.50 13.17
N GLY A 29 -3.82 -5.16 13.15
CA GLY A 29 -4.67 -4.32 13.98
C GLY A 29 -3.88 -3.39 14.90
N GLU A 30 -4.62 -2.62 15.67
CA GLU A 30 -4.06 -1.76 16.71
C GLU A 30 -3.50 -2.62 17.85
N THR A 31 -2.31 -2.27 18.30
CA THR A 31 -1.72 -2.80 19.54
C THR A 31 -1.23 -1.64 20.41
N ARG A 32 -1.18 -1.87 21.72
CA ARG A 32 -0.68 -0.91 22.70
C ARG A 32 0.45 -1.58 23.49
N PRO A 33 1.70 -1.33 23.11
CA PRO A 33 2.83 -1.82 23.89
C PRO A 33 2.89 -1.16 25.25
N VAL A 34 3.39 -1.89 26.23
CA VAL A 34 3.80 -1.36 27.52
C VAL A 34 5.30 -1.40 27.57
N VAL A 35 5.91 -0.25 27.75
CA VAL A 35 7.37 -0.10 27.74
C VAL A 35 7.84 0.62 28.98
N THR A 36 8.94 0.16 29.52
CA THR A 36 9.62 0.76 30.66
C THR A 36 10.65 1.75 30.12
N VAL A 37 10.67 2.94 30.69
CA VAL A 37 11.64 4.00 30.42
C VAL A 37 12.63 4.05 31.57
N ASP A 38 13.89 3.83 31.27
CA ASP A 38 14.99 3.93 32.23
C ASP A 38 16.06 4.88 31.68
N ASN A 39 16.12 6.11 32.22
CA ASN A 39 16.93 7.20 31.70
C ASN A 39 16.69 7.43 30.20
N ASP A 40 17.70 7.14 29.36
CA ASP A 40 17.63 7.30 27.91
C ASP A 40 17.31 5.99 27.18
N LYS A 41 16.97 4.94 27.90
CA LYS A 41 16.62 3.63 27.33
C LYS A 41 15.14 3.33 27.49
N LEU A 42 14.62 2.68 26.48
CA LEU A 42 13.25 2.18 26.44
C LEU A 42 13.31 0.67 26.18
N SER A 43 12.57 -0.10 26.96
CA SER A 43 12.48 -1.55 26.79
C SER A 43 11.07 -2.04 27.11
N GLY A 44 10.62 -3.06 26.39
CA GLY A 44 9.29 -3.63 26.60
C GLY A 44 8.95 -4.65 25.53
N TYR A 45 7.67 -4.80 25.27
CA TYR A 45 7.16 -5.66 24.22
C TYR A 45 5.81 -5.16 23.70
N PHE A 46 5.45 -5.55 22.49
CA PHE A 46 4.09 -5.48 22.01
C PHE A 46 3.55 -6.89 21.71
N LEU A 47 2.24 -7.02 21.74
CA LEU A 47 1.55 -8.27 21.44
C LEU A 47 1.00 -8.22 20.01
N VAL A 48 1.28 -9.29 19.26
CA VAL A 48 0.58 -9.58 18.01
C VAL A 48 -0.09 -10.95 18.21
N GLY A 49 -1.39 -10.94 18.39
CA GLY A 49 -2.09 -12.12 18.92
C GLY A 49 -1.55 -12.49 20.31
N ASN A 50 -1.09 -13.73 20.46
CA ASN A 50 -0.49 -14.22 21.70
C ASN A 50 1.06 -14.16 21.72
N THR A 51 1.67 -13.64 20.67
CA THR A 51 3.14 -13.59 20.55
C THR A 51 3.67 -12.25 21.02
N ARG A 52 4.67 -12.32 21.89
CA ARG A 52 5.40 -11.14 22.39
C ARG A 52 6.56 -10.80 21.48
N TYR A 53 6.59 -9.56 21.00
CA TYR A 53 7.70 -9.01 20.23
C TYR A 53 8.44 -7.98 21.09
N PRO A 54 9.73 -8.18 21.36
CA PRO A 54 10.48 -7.24 22.17
C PRO A 54 10.65 -5.90 21.47
N ILE A 55 10.60 -4.83 22.25
CA ILE A 55 10.91 -3.46 21.82
C ILE A 55 12.09 -2.98 22.63
N SER A 56 13.02 -2.33 21.97
CA SER A 56 14.08 -1.58 22.62
C SER A 56 14.35 -0.30 21.84
N GLY A 57 14.72 0.75 22.55
CA GLY A 57 15.02 2.04 21.95
C GLY A 57 15.91 2.89 22.83
N THR A 58 16.39 3.97 22.29
CA THR A 58 17.12 5.01 23.03
C THR A 58 16.49 6.37 22.73
N ARG A 59 16.54 7.25 23.71
CA ARG A 59 16.11 8.63 23.54
C ARG A 59 16.97 9.33 22.48
N LEU A 60 16.31 10.11 21.63
CA LEU A 60 16.97 10.99 20.68
C LEU A 60 16.74 12.42 21.12
N ASP A 61 17.81 13.22 21.19
CA ASP A 61 17.72 14.65 21.51
C ASP A 61 17.02 15.42 20.38
N ASP A 62 17.28 15.02 19.13
CA ASP A 62 16.57 15.51 17.94
C ASP A 62 15.96 14.33 17.20
N ALA A 63 14.63 14.20 17.25
CA ALA A 63 13.94 13.20 16.47
C ALA A 63 14.05 13.52 14.96
N PRO A 64 14.61 12.63 14.14
CA PRO A 64 14.70 12.87 12.71
C PRO A 64 13.29 13.09 12.15
N LYS A 65 13.10 14.16 11.40
CA LYS A 65 11.83 14.45 10.68
C LYS A 65 11.66 13.47 9.54
N GLY A 66 10.99 12.36 9.81
CA GLY A 66 10.80 11.25 8.86
C GLY A 66 11.95 10.23 8.92
N VAL A 67 11.74 9.08 8.31
CA VAL A 67 12.83 8.17 7.95
C VAL A 67 13.37 8.70 6.62
N PRO A 68 14.59 9.26 6.57
CA PRO A 68 15.14 9.66 5.29
C PRO A 68 15.21 8.41 4.40
N PRO A 69 14.88 8.50 3.11
CA PRO A 69 15.14 7.40 2.22
C PRO A 69 16.61 7.01 2.36
N VAL A 70 16.88 5.71 2.52
CA VAL A 70 18.24 5.20 2.51
C VAL A 70 18.74 5.38 1.08
N VAL A 71 19.36 6.52 0.82
CA VAL A 71 20.08 6.75 -0.43
C VAL A 71 21.48 6.19 -0.21
N PRO A 72 21.88 5.15 -0.91
CA PRO A 72 23.24 4.62 -0.82
C PRO A 72 24.23 5.74 -1.15
N ASP A 73 25.31 5.82 -0.39
CA ASP A 73 26.43 6.70 -0.70
C ASP A 73 26.87 6.49 -2.17
N VAL A 74 27.22 7.57 -2.86
CA VAL A 74 27.67 7.56 -4.26
C VAL A 74 28.77 6.51 -4.49
N ALA A 75 29.65 6.31 -3.52
CA ALA A 75 30.70 5.30 -3.55
C ALA A 75 30.15 3.85 -3.61
N ASN A 76 28.93 3.61 -3.13
CA ASN A 76 28.31 2.29 -3.05
C ASN A 76 27.21 2.06 -4.12
N GLN A 77 26.89 3.06 -4.93
CA GLN A 77 25.86 2.93 -5.95
C GLN A 77 26.16 1.86 -6.99
N SER A 78 27.43 1.61 -7.29
CA SER A 78 27.85 0.52 -8.19
C SER A 78 27.52 -0.87 -7.68
N ASN A 79 27.22 -1.03 -6.40
CA ASN A 79 26.81 -2.29 -5.80
C ASN A 79 25.30 -2.54 -5.86
N LEU A 80 24.51 -1.56 -6.32
CA LEU A 80 23.08 -1.70 -6.52
C LEU A 80 22.85 -2.34 -7.89
N LEU A 81 22.50 -3.62 -7.89
CA LEU A 81 22.28 -4.40 -9.12
C LEU A 81 20.86 -4.23 -9.66
N GLY A 82 19.94 -3.74 -8.86
CA GLY A 82 18.54 -3.57 -9.23
C GLY A 82 17.62 -3.49 -8.03
N GLY A 83 16.35 -3.86 -8.23
CA GLY A 83 15.34 -3.91 -7.20
C GLY A 83 14.32 -5.01 -7.47
N GLU A 84 13.41 -5.20 -6.54
CA GLU A 84 12.32 -6.17 -6.66
C GLU A 84 10.99 -5.53 -6.26
N ALA A 85 9.89 -6.07 -6.80
CA ALA A 85 8.54 -5.77 -6.35
C ALA A 85 7.93 -7.07 -5.83
N ALA A 86 7.46 -7.06 -4.58
CA ALA A 86 6.83 -8.20 -3.95
C ALA A 86 5.31 -7.99 -3.84
N LEU A 87 4.52 -8.98 -4.26
CA LEU A 87 3.09 -9.02 -4.03
C LEU A 87 2.81 -9.90 -2.81
N TRP A 88 2.32 -9.29 -1.74
CA TRP A 88 1.89 -9.98 -0.53
C TRP A 88 0.49 -10.57 -0.75
N ALA A 89 0.37 -11.89 -0.58
CA ALA A 89 -0.76 -12.66 -1.07
C ALA A 89 -1.88 -12.89 -0.04
N GLU A 90 -1.93 -12.14 1.06
CA GLU A 90 -2.96 -12.30 2.10
C GLU A 90 -4.39 -12.12 1.56
N ASN A 91 -4.54 -11.27 0.56
CA ASN A 91 -5.80 -11.00 -0.12
C ASN A 91 -5.67 -11.16 -1.63
N VAL A 92 -4.84 -12.09 -2.09
CA VAL A 92 -4.62 -12.34 -3.52
C VAL A 92 -4.76 -13.83 -3.80
N VAL A 93 -5.66 -14.15 -4.71
CA VAL A 93 -5.84 -15.49 -5.25
C VAL A 93 -5.73 -15.45 -6.77
N ALA A 94 -5.50 -16.58 -7.42
CA ALA A 94 -5.28 -16.66 -8.86
C ALA A 94 -6.28 -15.84 -9.71
N PRO A 95 -7.61 -15.83 -9.42
CA PRO A 95 -8.58 -15.05 -10.20
C PRO A 95 -8.44 -13.53 -10.14
N VAL A 96 -7.57 -12.98 -9.29
CA VAL A 96 -7.34 -11.53 -9.15
C VAL A 96 -5.85 -11.16 -9.16
N LEU A 97 -4.98 -12.12 -9.44
CA LEU A 97 -3.53 -11.93 -9.39
C LEU A 97 -3.08 -10.82 -10.34
N ASP A 98 -3.47 -10.89 -11.59
CA ASP A 98 -3.03 -9.91 -12.59
C ASP A 98 -3.62 -8.53 -12.34
N ILE A 99 -4.84 -8.43 -11.84
CA ILE A 99 -5.43 -7.14 -11.43
C ILE A 99 -4.58 -6.46 -10.33
N ARG A 100 -3.91 -7.23 -9.47
CA ARG A 100 -3.10 -6.70 -8.36
C ARG A 100 -1.69 -6.32 -8.81
N LEU A 101 -1.12 -7.03 -9.77
CA LEU A 101 0.23 -6.79 -10.28
C LEU A 101 0.28 -5.67 -11.31
N TRP A 102 -0.67 -5.67 -12.23
CA TRP A 102 -0.63 -4.81 -13.41
C TRP A 102 -1.65 -3.67 -13.32
N PRO A 103 -1.31 -2.51 -13.87
CA PRO A 103 -0.10 -2.18 -14.63
C PRO A 103 1.09 -1.68 -13.75
N ARG A 104 0.96 -1.53 -12.43
CA ARG A 104 1.98 -0.91 -11.55
C ARG A 104 3.36 -1.52 -11.68
N THR A 105 3.46 -2.83 -11.86
CA THR A 105 4.73 -3.54 -11.99
C THR A 105 5.50 -3.08 -13.23
N PHE A 106 4.82 -2.64 -14.30
CA PHE A 106 5.50 -2.04 -15.46
C PHE A 106 6.23 -0.75 -15.09
N ALA A 107 5.65 0.09 -14.24
CA ALA A 107 6.31 1.33 -13.80
C ALA A 107 7.56 1.03 -12.95
N VAL A 108 7.50 0.01 -12.11
CA VAL A 108 8.67 -0.46 -11.35
C VAL A 108 9.75 -0.99 -12.31
N ALA A 109 9.37 -1.84 -13.25
CA ALA A 109 10.29 -2.39 -14.25
C ALA A 109 10.93 -1.28 -15.09
N GLU A 110 10.14 -0.30 -15.55
CA GLU A 110 10.66 0.85 -16.26
C GLU A 110 11.68 1.62 -15.43
N ARG A 111 11.40 1.87 -14.14
CA ARG A 111 12.30 2.63 -13.28
C ARG A 111 13.63 1.91 -13.07
N LEU A 112 13.61 0.58 -12.96
CA LEU A 112 14.82 -0.23 -12.80
C LEU A 112 15.61 -0.41 -14.10
N TRP A 113 14.94 -0.30 -15.25
CA TRP A 113 15.55 -0.50 -16.57
C TRP A 113 16.05 0.80 -17.20
N SER A 114 15.31 1.89 -17.03
CA SER A 114 15.57 3.15 -17.70
C SER A 114 16.70 3.96 -17.04
N ALA A 115 17.34 4.81 -17.83
CA ALA A 115 18.32 5.75 -17.32
C ALA A 115 17.69 6.70 -16.26
N GLN A 116 18.54 7.23 -15.38
CA GLN A 116 18.08 8.04 -14.24
C GLN A 116 17.34 9.32 -14.63
N ASP A 117 17.68 9.90 -15.77
CA ASP A 117 17.08 11.10 -16.34
C ASP A 117 15.70 10.87 -16.98
N VAL A 118 15.30 9.62 -17.21
CA VAL A 118 13.95 9.27 -17.64
C VAL A 118 13.04 9.30 -16.42
N ASN A 119 12.57 10.49 -16.02
CA ASN A 119 11.83 10.72 -14.78
C ASN A 119 10.54 11.55 -14.96
N ASP A 120 10.11 11.80 -16.20
CA ASP A 120 8.84 12.45 -16.48
C ASP A 120 7.67 11.53 -16.15
N VAL A 121 6.99 11.84 -15.04
CA VAL A 121 5.88 11.05 -14.49
C VAL A 121 4.68 11.02 -15.43
N ASP A 122 4.35 12.13 -16.09
CA ASP A 122 3.20 12.19 -17.00
C ASP A 122 3.43 11.36 -18.27
N ASN A 123 4.64 11.41 -18.78
CA ASN A 123 5.04 10.56 -19.89
C ASN A 123 5.09 9.09 -19.47
N MET A 124 5.56 8.76 -18.26
CA MET A 124 5.54 7.41 -17.72
C MET A 124 4.11 6.84 -17.69
N TYR A 125 3.13 7.59 -17.24
CA TYR A 125 1.73 7.12 -17.25
C TYR A 125 1.16 6.90 -18.65
N THR A 126 1.59 7.70 -19.63
CA THR A 126 1.21 7.49 -21.04
C THR A 126 1.77 6.16 -21.56
N ARG A 127 3.03 5.86 -21.27
CA ARG A 127 3.64 4.58 -21.62
C ARG A 127 3.03 3.42 -20.86
N LEU A 128 2.72 3.61 -19.57
CA LEU A 128 2.07 2.60 -18.72
C LEU A 128 0.73 2.15 -19.32
N GLN A 129 -0.10 3.11 -19.77
CA GLN A 129 -1.37 2.80 -20.42
C GLN A 129 -1.18 2.03 -21.73
N ALA A 130 -0.19 2.41 -22.54
CA ALA A 130 0.13 1.69 -23.77
C ALA A 130 0.61 0.26 -23.49
N MET A 131 1.46 0.10 -22.46
CA MET A 131 1.95 -1.21 -22.01
C MET A 131 0.85 -2.10 -21.45
N ASP A 132 -0.08 -1.53 -20.69
CA ASP A 132 -1.23 -2.26 -20.14
C ASP A 132 -2.08 -2.87 -21.29
N SER A 133 -2.40 -2.06 -22.29
CA SER A 133 -3.16 -2.51 -23.47
C SER A 133 -2.37 -3.53 -24.31
N TRP A 134 -1.10 -3.26 -24.57
CA TRP A 134 -0.24 -4.13 -25.37
C TRP A 134 -0.03 -5.50 -24.71
N SER A 135 0.19 -5.53 -23.41
CA SER A 135 0.50 -6.75 -22.67
C SER A 135 -0.65 -7.75 -22.65
N THR A 136 -1.88 -7.27 -22.65
CA THR A 136 -3.06 -8.13 -22.77
C THR A 136 -3.10 -8.88 -24.09
N VAL A 137 -2.74 -8.21 -25.20
CA VAL A 137 -2.81 -8.80 -26.54
C VAL A 137 -1.55 -9.63 -26.85
N SER A 138 -0.36 -9.10 -26.53
CA SER A 138 0.90 -9.66 -27.00
C SER A 138 1.55 -10.63 -26.02
N VAL A 139 1.31 -10.46 -24.71
CA VAL A 139 1.87 -11.31 -23.65
C VAL A 139 0.80 -12.24 -23.07
N GLY A 140 -0.47 -11.88 -23.20
CA GLY A 140 -1.60 -12.66 -22.70
C GLY A 140 -1.85 -12.46 -21.19
N LEU A 141 -1.48 -11.30 -20.64
CA LEU A 141 -1.81 -10.95 -19.27
C LEU A 141 -3.34 -10.83 -19.10
N GLN A 142 -3.83 -11.21 -17.95
CA GLN A 142 -5.27 -11.45 -17.72
C GLN A 142 -5.96 -10.36 -16.90
N GLN A 143 -5.31 -9.22 -16.60
CA GLN A 143 -5.88 -8.19 -15.71
C GLN A 143 -7.27 -7.72 -16.15
N HIS A 144 -7.49 -7.46 -17.44
CA HIS A 144 -8.78 -7.02 -17.94
C HIS A 144 -9.83 -8.16 -17.96
N THR A 145 -9.41 -9.37 -18.31
CA THR A 145 -10.27 -10.56 -18.30
C THR A 145 -10.70 -10.90 -16.87
N GLN A 146 -9.76 -10.90 -15.93
CA GLN A 146 -10.02 -11.13 -14.51
C GLN A 146 -10.98 -10.08 -13.95
N GLN A 147 -10.80 -8.82 -14.30
CA GLN A 147 -11.70 -7.74 -13.90
C GLN A 147 -13.12 -7.96 -14.43
N GLN A 148 -13.24 -8.28 -15.71
CA GLN A 148 -14.55 -8.57 -16.33
C GLN A 148 -15.25 -9.75 -15.67
N VAL A 149 -14.53 -10.81 -15.33
CA VAL A 149 -15.06 -11.96 -14.59
C VAL A 149 -15.60 -11.53 -13.22
N GLN A 150 -14.88 -10.66 -12.51
CA GLN A 150 -15.35 -10.14 -11.21
C GLN A 150 -16.61 -9.28 -11.37
N PHE A 151 -16.70 -8.42 -12.38
CA PHE A 151 -17.92 -7.63 -12.65
C PHE A 151 -19.11 -8.51 -12.99
N THR A 152 -18.92 -9.53 -13.82
CA THR A 152 -19.98 -10.50 -14.16
C THR A 152 -20.48 -11.22 -12.92
N ARG A 153 -19.57 -11.64 -12.05
CA ARG A 153 -19.90 -12.28 -10.77
C ARG A 153 -20.70 -11.36 -9.84
N LEU A 154 -20.32 -10.09 -9.75
CA LEU A 154 -20.99 -9.09 -8.91
C LEU A 154 -22.36 -8.72 -9.44
N ALA A 155 -22.50 -8.56 -10.75
CA ALA A 155 -23.74 -8.20 -11.42
C ALA A 155 -24.75 -9.35 -11.45
N GLY A 156 -24.31 -10.62 -11.35
CA GLY A 156 -25.16 -11.79 -11.53
C GLY A 156 -25.72 -11.82 -12.95
N ASN A 157 -27.05 -11.64 -13.07
CA ASN A 157 -27.72 -11.60 -14.37
C ASN A 157 -27.97 -10.19 -14.93
N ALA A 158 -27.47 -9.15 -14.20
CA ALA A 158 -27.64 -7.75 -14.61
C ALA A 158 -26.50 -7.31 -15.56
N ASP A 159 -26.71 -6.15 -16.20
CA ASP A 159 -25.68 -5.52 -17.01
C ASP A 159 -24.48 -5.10 -16.14
N THR A 160 -23.27 -5.37 -16.62
CA THR A 160 -22.02 -5.03 -15.94
C THR A 160 -21.57 -3.58 -16.18
N LEU A 161 -22.12 -2.90 -17.18
CA LEU A 161 -21.69 -1.55 -17.58
C LEU A 161 -21.72 -0.53 -16.43
N PRO A 162 -22.77 -0.45 -15.57
CA PRO A 162 -22.76 0.47 -14.45
C PRO A 162 -21.59 0.24 -13.46
N LEU A 163 -21.23 -1.02 -13.20
CA LEU A 163 -20.09 -1.37 -12.36
C LEU A 163 -18.76 -0.98 -13.00
N GLN A 164 -18.64 -1.19 -14.33
CA GLN A 164 -17.44 -0.81 -15.07
C GLN A 164 -17.23 0.71 -15.08
N VAL A 165 -18.31 1.48 -15.29
CA VAL A 165 -18.24 2.95 -15.26
C VAL A 165 -17.86 3.45 -13.86
N LEU A 166 -18.47 2.91 -12.82
CA LEU A 166 -18.13 3.26 -11.44
C LEU A 166 -16.66 2.90 -11.12
N ALA A 167 -16.20 1.73 -11.56
CA ALA A 167 -14.83 1.27 -11.33
C ALA A 167 -13.76 2.17 -11.97
N GLN A 168 -14.11 2.89 -13.05
CA GLN A 168 -13.20 3.85 -13.67
C GLN A 168 -13.01 5.14 -12.85
N ALA A 169 -13.97 5.45 -11.98
CA ALA A 169 -13.98 6.66 -11.17
C ALA A 169 -13.37 6.48 -9.77
N ILE A 170 -12.99 5.26 -9.40
CA ILE A 170 -12.47 4.95 -8.06
C ILE A 170 -11.30 3.98 -8.13
N GLU A 171 -10.47 4.06 -7.11
CA GLU A 171 -9.34 3.14 -6.90
C GLU A 171 -9.50 2.41 -5.55
N PRO A 172 -8.96 1.18 -5.40
CA PRO A 172 -9.03 0.48 -4.13
C PRO A 172 -8.18 1.20 -3.09
N ALA A 173 -8.80 1.65 -2.01
CA ALA A 173 -8.11 2.22 -0.85
C ALA A 173 -8.17 1.26 0.34
N GLN A 174 -7.16 1.28 1.19
CA GLN A 174 -7.13 0.58 2.47
C GLN A 174 -7.54 -0.91 2.40
N TYR A 175 -6.84 -1.64 1.62
CA TYR A 175 -7.15 -3.03 1.33
C TYR A 175 -7.14 -3.97 2.56
N TYR A 176 -6.32 -3.67 3.55
CA TYR A 176 -6.12 -4.51 4.75
C TYR A 176 -7.25 -4.42 5.79
N THR A 177 -8.12 -3.42 5.74
CA THR A 177 -9.18 -3.25 6.74
C THR A 177 -10.08 -4.47 6.86
N ARG A 178 -10.43 -5.12 5.75
CA ARG A 178 -11.26 -6.34 5.76
C ARG A 178 -10.57 -7.50 6.47
N GLN A 179 -9.31 -7.72 6.21
CA GLN A 179 -8.50 -8.75 6.85
C GLN A 179 -8.39 -8.50 8.35
N HIS A 180 -8.11 -7.27 8.75
CA HIS A 180 -8.04 -6.86 10.14
C HIS A 180 -9.32 -7.12 10.92
N LEU A 181 -10.45 -6.65 10.41
CA LEU A 181 -11.75 -6.84 11.06
C LEU A 181 -12.08 -8.33 11.24
N LYS A 182 -11.80 -9.14 10.24
CA LYS A 182 -12.02 -10.58 10.30
C LYS A 182 -11.05 -11.29 11.23
N PHE A 183 -9.79 -10.87 11.24
CA PHE A 183 -8.79 -11.40 12.16
C PHE A 183 -9.18 -11.10 13.61
N GLN A 184 -9.56 -9.86 13.92
CA GLN A 184 -10.03 -9.45 15.24
C GLN A 184 -11.27 -10.24 15.69
N ALA A 185 -12.16 -10.56 14.76
CA ALA A 185 -13.36 -11.37 15.00
C ALA A 185 -13.09 -12.89 15.04
N GLY A 186 -11.84 -13.33 14.85
CA GLY A 186 -11.48 -14.74 14.78
C GLY A 186 -12.00 -15.49 13.55
N ASN A 187 -12.42 -14.76 12.49
CA ASN A 187 -13.07 -15.30 11.31
C ASN A 187 -12.19 -15.25 10.05
N TYR A 188 -10.94 -14.78 10.15
CA TYR A 188 -10.04 -14.75 9.01
C TYR A 188 -9.49 -16.13 8.68
N HIS A 189 -9.44 -16.45 7.39
CA HIS A 189 -8.83 -17.68 6.89
C HIS A 189 -8.26 -17.47 5.47
N GLN A 190 -7.34 -18.32 5.08
CA GLN A 190 -6.61 -18.22 3.79
C GLN A 190 -7.50 -18.34 2.54
N PHE A 191 -8.70 -18.89 2.67
CA PHE A 191 -9.68 -19.01 1.58
C PHE A 191 -10.75 -17.92 1.63
N GLU A 192 -10.43 -16.77 2.20
CA GLU A 192 -11.35 -15.64 2.27
C GLU A 192 -11.83 -15.24 0.86
N PRO A 193 -13.15 -15.24 0.61
CA PRO A 193 -13.66 -14.96 -0.74
C PRO A 193 -13.41 -13.51 -1.12
N LEU A 194 -12.77 -13.30 -2.27
CA LEU A 194 -12.58 -12.00 -2.89
C LEU A 194 -13.78 -11.72 -3.80
N ASN A 195 -14.89 -11.27 -3.23
CA ASN A 195 -16.18 -11.12 -3.88
C ASN A 195 -16.82 -9.74 -3.69
N ARG A 196 -16.04 -8.76 -3.23
CA ARG A 196 -16.50 -7.37 -3.08
C ARG A 196 -16.14 -6.56 -4.31
N PHE A 197 -16.81 -5.43 -4.50
CA PHE A 197 -16.51 -4.51 -5.60
C PHE A 197 -15.04 -4.05 -5.60
N ALA A 198 -14.48 -3.77 -4.43
CA ALA A 198 -13.05 -3.43 -4.28
C ALA A 198 -12.09 -4.50 -4.85
N ASP A 199 -12.51 -5.77 -4.90
CA ASP A 199 -11.68 -6.85 -5.44
C ASP A 199 -11.63 -6.84 -6.97
N ALA A 200 -12.60 -6.19 -7.62
CA ALA A 200 -12.68 -6.02 -9.06
C ALA A 200 -12.00 -4.73 -9.58
N LEU A 201 -11.56 -3.85 -8.68
CA LEU A 201 -10.96 -2.58 -9.08
C LEU A 201 -9.50 -2.77 -9.52
N ASN A 202 -9.13 -2.05 -10.57
CA ASN A 202 -7.72 -1.88 -10.92
C ASN A 202 -7.01 -1.03 -9.89
N ALA A 203 -5.72 -1.30 -9.71
CA ALA A 203 -4.88 -0.50 -8.83
C ALA A 203 -4.66 0.93 -9.34
N GLU A 204 -4.73 1.14 -10.66
CA GLU A 204 -4.58 2.44 -11.31
C GLU A 204 -5.82 2.77 -12.13
N SER A 205 -6.32 4.00 -12.00
CA SER A 205 -7.39 4.54 -12.84
C SER A 205 -6.89 5.75 -13.64
N THR A 206 -6.88 5.61 -14.95
CA THR A 206 -6.57 6.73 -15.87
C THR A 206 -7.64 7.82 -15.80
N THR A 207 -8.88 7.46 -15.52
CA THR A 207 -9.99 8.42 -15.36
C THR A 207 -9.81 9.26 -14.10
N VAL A 208 -9.51 8.64 -12.95
CA VAL A 208 -9.24 9.36 -11.71
C VAL A 208 -8.06 10.32 -11.89
N ARG A 209 -6.98 9.87 -12.52
CA ARG A 209 -5.83 10.71 -12.80
C ARG A 209 -6.20 11.91 -13.69
N GLN A 210 -6.99 11.71 -14.71
CA GLN A 210 -7.45 12.79 -15.59
C GLN A 210 -8.36 13.78 -14.84
N MET A 211 -9.22 13.30 -13.97
CA MET A 211 -10.06 14.14 -13.12
C MET A 211 -9.22 15.01 -12.17
N HIS A 212 -8.17 14.45 -11.56
CA HIS A 212 -7.23 15.24 -10.74
C HIS A 212 -6.58 16.35 -11.56
N LYS A 213 -6.06 16.06 -12.77
CA LYS A 213 -5.49 17.09 -13.64
C LYS A 213 -6.48 18.21 -14.01
N TRP A 214 -7.75 17.87 -14.19
CA TRP A 214 -8.79 18.90 -14.44
C TRP A 214 -9.09 19.72 -13.20
N ALA A 215 -9.14 19.09 -12.03
CA ALA A 215 -9.35 19.77 -10.77
C ALA A 215 -8.20 20.75 -10.46
N ASP A 216 -6.96 20.33 -10.65
CA ASP A 216 -5.77 21.17 -10.45
C ASP A 216 -5.79 22.40 -11.37
N ARG A 217 -6.18 22.24 -12.63
CA ARG A 217 -6.35 23.37 -13.57
C ARG A 217 -7.44 24.32 -13.12
N LEU A 218 -8.60 23.82 -12.69
CA LEU A 218 -9.69 24.67 -12.21
C LEU A 218 -9.28 25.50 -11.01
N VAL A 219 -8.46 24.95 -10.11
CA VAL A 219 -7.95 25.68 -8.94
C VAL A 219 -6.93 26.73 -9.37
N SER A 220 -5.99 26.40 -10.26
CA SER A 220 -4.95 27.33 -10.73
C SER A 220 -5.52 28.47 -11.59
N ASP A 221 -6.60 28.24 -12.34
CA ASP A 221 -7.26 29.28 -13.16
C ASP A 221 -8.19 30.20 -12.33
N ALA A 222 -8.42 29.85 -11.06
CA ALA A 222 -9.27 30.63 -10.14
C ALA A 222 -8.46 31.58 -9.23
N GLU A 223 -7.13 31.46 -9.21
CA GLU A 223 -6.18 32.35 -8.51
C GLU A 223 -5.67 33.47 -9.44
#